data_261bd1a3d021182a6d45e9f06584ec91
#
_entry.id   261bd1a3d021182a6d45e9f06584ec91
#
_cell.length_a   1.000
_cell.length_b   1.000
_cell.length_c   1.000
_cell.angle_alpha   90.00
_cell.angle_beta   90.00
_cell.angle_gamma   90.00
#
_symmetry.space_group_name_H-M   'P 1'
#
loop_
_entity.id
_entity.type
_entity.pdbx_description
1 polymer ?
#
loop_
_entity_poly.entity_id
_entity_poly.type
_entity_poly.pdbx_seq_one_letter_code
_entity_poly.pdbx_strand_id
1 'polypeptide(L)'
;ADGYFTGFITGQWAPIIFGVVYLLITAAVVIGGVNKGIERFSKVLMPILVVLIFAIGIFSLTLNYKDASGAARSGLEGLKIYVVPDFKGLTMQKLVTVFVDALGQLFYSISVAMGIMVAYGSYVKKESKLMGSINQIEIFDTLVAFLAGLMIIPAVYVFMGRDGMSAGPGLMFISLPKVFNEMGIAGDIVGLIFFMIVAFAAVTSSVSIMEAIVSSLIDRFHWSRRKSAILVTV
;
A
#
# COMPACT_ATOMS: atom_id res chain seq x y z
N ALA A 1 10.72 2.58 17.74
CA ALA A 1 9.76 2.53 16.62
C ALA A 1 8.31 2.40 17.11
N ASP A 2 8.03 1.46 18.04
CA ASP A 2 6.65 1.12 18.46
C ASP A 2 5.94 2.31 19.12
N GLY A 3 6.58 3.00 20.05
CA GLY A 3 6.02 4.16 20.72
C GLY A 3 5.86 5.40 19.83
N TYR A 4 6.70 5.55 18.80
CA TYR A 4 6.60 6.68 17.88
C TYR A 4 5.37 6.59 16.99
N PHE A 5 5.14 5.44 16.34
CA PHE A 5 3.97 5.24 15.50
C PHE A 5 2.66 5.38 16.30
N THR A 6 2.58 4.69 17.43
CA THR A 6 1.40 4.76 18.31
C THR A 6 1.16 6.17 18.82
N GLY A 7 2.21 6.86 19.30
CA GLY A 7 2.13 8.24 19.77
C GLY A 7 1.71 9.23 18.68
N PHE A 8 2.13 8.98 17.41
CA PHE A 8 1.70 9.80 16.28
C PHE A 8 0.21 9.62 15.98
N ILE A 9 -0.27 8.37 15.83
CA ILE A 9 -1.67 8.11 15.44
C ILE A 9 -2.67 8.43 16.55
N THR A 10 -2.25 8.36 17.82
CA THR A 10 -3.08 8.74 18.98
C THR A 10 -2.92 10.21 19.38
N GLY A 11 -2.01 10.93 18.73
CA GLY A 11 -1.79 12.35 18.93
C GLY A 11 -3.00 13.19 18.51
N GLN A 12 -3.31 14.23 19.30
CA GLN A 12 -4.50 15.04 19.05
C GLN A 12 -4.40 15.90 17.79
N TRP A 13 -3.23 16.48 17.50
CA TRP A 13 -3.07 17.47 16.42
C TRP A 13 -2.28 16.95 15.22
N ALA A 14 -1.25 16.12 15.44
CA ALA A 14 -0.38 15.66 14.38
C ALA A 14 -1.13 14.92 13.25
N PRO A 15 -1.99 13.92 13.53
CA PRO A 15 -2.72 13.23 12.48
C PRO A 15 -3.63 14.17 11.69
N ILE A 16 -4.27 15.14 12.35
CA ILE A 16 -5.17 16.11 11.71
C ILE A 16 -4.38 17.03 10.77
N ILE A 17 -3.27 17.61 11.25
CA ILE A 17 -2.45 18.52 10.44
C ILE A 17 -1.90 17.79 9.21
N PHE A 18 -1.30 16.62 9.39
CA PHE A 18 -0.76 15.84 8.27
C PHE A 18 -1.85 15.34 7.33
N GLY A 19 -3.04 14.98 7.85
CA GLY A 19 -4.21 14.61 7.06
C GLY A 19 -4.69 15.76 6.18
N VAL A 20 -4.79 16.97 6.74
CA VAL A 20 -5.17 18.19 5.98
C VAL A 20 -4.13 18.50 4.91
N VAL A 21 -2.84 18.47 5.24
CA VAL A 21 -1.75 18.70 4.26
C VAL A 21 -1.84 17.67 3.12
N TYR A 22 -2.05 16.41 3.44
CA TYR A 22 -2.20 15.33 2.47
C TYR A 22 -3.40 15.55 1.54
N LEU A 23 -4.56 15.93 2.09
CA LEU A 23 -5.76 16.23 1.29
C LEU A 23 -5.53 17.46 0.39
N LEU A 24 -4.85 18.49 0.87
CA LEU A 24 -4.53 19.68 0.06
C LEU A 24 -3.58 19.34 -1.10
N ILE A 25 -2.59 18.48 -0.89
CA ILE A 25 -1.71 17.98 -1.95
C ILE A 25 -2.53 17.21 -2.99
N THR A 26 -3.40 16.30 -2.56
CA THR A 26 -4.28 15.53 -3.44
C THR A 26 -5.18 16.45 -4.27
N ALA A 27 -5.82 17.43 -3.64
CA ALA A 27 -6.66 18.41 -4.31
C ALA A 27 -5.90 19.26 -5.32
N ALA A 28 -4.70 19.73 -4.97
CA ALA A 28 -3.86 20.52 -5.88
C ALA A 28 -3.51 19.73 -7.15
N VAL A 29 -3.21 18.45 -7.01
CA VAL A 29 -2.92 17.55 -8.15
C VAL A 29 -4.16 17.36 -9.02
N VAL A 30 -5.33 17.11 -8.43
CA VAL A 30 -6.60 16.92 -9.16
C VAL A 30 -6.99 18.20 -9.90
N ILE A 31 -6.84 19.38 -9.27
CA ILE A 31 -7.10 20.68 -9.92
C ILE A 31 -6.17 20.92 -11.10
N GLY A 32 -4.89 20.58 -10.97
CA GLY A 32 -3.87 20.71 -12.00
C GLY A 32 -4.01 19.77 -13.19
N GLY A 33 -4.84 18.71 -13.05
CA GLY A 33 -5.04 17.68 -14.06
C GLY A 33 -4.12 16.47 -13.90
N VAL A 34 -4.70 15.28 -13.95
CA VAL A 34 -4.08 14.00 -13.59
C VAL A 34 -2.99 13.56 -14.61
N ASN A 35 -3.13 13.93 -15.88
CA ASN A 35 -2.44 13.26 -16.99
C ASN A 35 -0.95 13.59 -17.18
N LYS A 36 -0.44 14.72 -16.71
CA LYS A 36 0.95 15.13 -17.04
C LYS A 36 1.97 14.98 -15.92
N GLY A 37 1.55 15.06 -14.66
CA GLY A 37 2.45 15.01 -13.51
C GLY A 37 2.59 13.60 -12.95
N ILE A 38 1.47 12.98 -12.58
CA ILE A 38 1.43 11.69 -11.88
C ILE A 38 1.95 10.57 -12.76
N GLU A 39 1.52 10.49 -14.03
CA GLU A 39 1.93 9.43 -14.95
C GLU A 39 3.46 9.39 -15.12
N ARG A 40 4.10 10.56 -15.28
CA ARG A 40 5.55 10.62 -15.47
C ARG A 40 6.32 10.20 -14.22
N PHE A 41 5.89 10.66 -13.05
CA PHE A 41 6.51 10.27 -11.78
C PHE A 41 6.27 8.79 -11.47
N SER A 42 5.07 8.27 -11.68
CA SER A 42 4.75 6.86 -11.44
C SER A 42 5.58 5.93 -12.32
N LYS A 43 5.84 6.28 -13.58
CA LYS A 43 6.69 5.50 -14.49
C LYS A 43 8.12 5.29 -13.97
N VAL A 44 8.63 6.20 -13.16
CA VAL A 44 9.97 6.12 -12.56
C VAL A 44 9.92 5.53 -11.16
N LEU A 45 9.02 6.03 -10.31
CA LEU A 45 9.01 5.68 -8.89
C LEU A 45 8.46 4.26 -8.63
N MET A 46 7.48 3.80 -9.42
CA MET A 46 6.91 2.47 -9.20
C MET A 46 7.92 1.33 -9.47
N PRO A 47 8.69 1.32 -10.57
CA PRO A 47 9.75 0.33 -10.74
C PRO A 47 10.79 0.37 -9.62
N ILE A 48 11.19 1.56 -9.15
CA ILE A 48 12.12 1.70 -8.02
C ILE A 48 11.51 1.08 -6.77
N LEU A 49 10.23 1.33 -6.49
CA LEU A 49 9.54 0.73 -5.35
C LEU A 49 9.56 -0.81 -5.42
N VAL A 50 9.27 -1.38 -6.59
CA VAL A 50 9.29 -2.85 -6.78
C VAL A 50 10.69 -3.40 -6.50
N VAL A 51 11.74 -2.76 -6.99
CA VAL A 51 13.13 -3.16 -6.72
C VAL A 51 13.46 -3.06 -5.23
N LEU A 52 13.03 -1.99 -4.55
CA LEU A 52 13.23 -1.83 -3.11
C LEU A 52 12.47 -2.90 -2.30
N ILE A 53 11.21 -3.16 -2.63
CA ILE A 53 10.42 -4.21 -1.97
C ILE A 53 11.11 -5.56 -2.10
N PHE A 54 11.62 -5.88 -3.28
CA PHE A 54 12.34 -7.12 -3.54
C PHE A 54 13.65 -7.19 -2.74
N ALA A 55 14.46 -6.12 -2.76
CA ALA A 55 15.74 -6.06 -2.04
C ALA A 55 15.54 -6.15 -0.52
N ILE A 56 14.58 -5.39 0.02
CA ILE A 56 14.25 -5.44 1.45
C ILE A 56 13.66 -6.81 1.82
N GLY A 57 12.85 -7.41 0.93
CA GLY A 57 12.32 -8.76 1.11
C GLY A 57 13.42 -9.79 1.26
N ILE A 58 14.40 -9.79 0.35
CA ILE A 58 15.59 -10.69 0.46
C ILE A 58 16.33 -10.43 1.78
N PHE A 59 16.56 -9.17 2.14
CA PHE A 59 17.23 -8.83 3.40
C PHE A 59 16.43 -9.35 4.61
N SER A 60 15.10 -9.21 4.60
CA SER A 60 14.23 -9.71 5.68
C SER A 60 14.38 -11.23 5.92
N LEU A 61 14.70 -12.00 4.89
CA LEU A 61 14.95 -13.45 5.02
C LEU A 61 16.27 -13.76 5.75
N THR A 62 17.23 -12.86 5.72
CA THR A 62 18.53 -13.04 6.41
C THR A 62 18.48 -12.67 7.88
N LEU A 63 17.39 -12.05 8.33
CA LEU A 63 17.25 -11.60 9.72
C LEU A 63 17.15 -12.78 10.68
N ASN A 64 17.88 -12.66 11.80
CA ASN A 64 17.80 -13.57 12.93
C ASN A 64 17.73 -12.73 14.21
N TYR A 65 16.73 -13.00 15.02
CA TYR A 65 16.52 -12.28 16.28
C TYR A 65 16.27 -13.25 17.42
N LYS A 66 16.86 -12.96 18.57
CA LYS A 66 16.59 -13.67 19.82
C LYS A 66 15.80 -12.73 20.71
N ASP A 67 14.62 -13.16 21.09
CA ASP A 67 13.80 -12.38 22.00
C ASP A 67 14.32 -12.47 23.45
N ALA A 68 13.77 -11.63 24.34
CA ALA A 68 14.15 -11.60 25.76
C ALA A 68 13.90 -12.94 26.49
N SER A 69 13.06 -13.82 25.94
CA SER A 69 12.82 -15.17 26.44
C SER A 69 13.83 -16.21 25.94
N GLY A 70 14.76 -15.81 25.08
CA GLY A 70 15.76 -16.69 24.45
C GLY A 70 15.26 -17.46 23.23
N ALA A 71 14.01 -17.24 22.79
CA ALA A 71 13.47 -17.85 21.58
C ALA A 71 14.13 -17.21 20.35
N ALA A 72 14.82 -18.05 19.55
CA ALA A 72 15.41 -17.62 18.28
C ALA A 72 14.31 -17.63 17.21
N ARG A 73 14.21 -16.56 16.43
CA ARG A 73 13.31 -16.45 15.29
C ARG A 73 14.11 -16.06 14.05
N SER A 74 13.81 -16.66 12.90
CA SER A 74 14.50 -16.36 11.65
C SER A 74 13.52 -15.90 10.57
N GLY A 75 14.03 -15.10 9.62
CA GLY A 75 13.25 -14.67 8.47
C GLY A 75 12.77 -15.82 7.61
N LEU A 76 13.55 -16.91 7.54
CA LEU A 76 13.17 -18.13 6.80
C LEU A 76 11.98 -18.86 7.43
N GLU A 77 11.87 -18.86 8.75
CA GLU A 77 10.66 -19.38 9.43
C GLU A 77 9.42 -18.52 9.12
N GLY A 78 9.60 -17.19 9.08
CA GLY A 78 8.56 -16.27 8.66
C GLY A 78 8.12 -16.49 7.21
N LEU A 79 9.06 -16.75 6.31
CA LEU A 79 8.78 -17.14 4.93
C LEU A 79 7.95 -18.43 4.85
N LYS A 80 8.33 -19.44 5.65
CA LYS A 80 7.57 -20.71 5.70
C LYS A 80 6.11 -20.47 6.12
N ILE A 81 5.86 -19.59 7.09
CA ILE A 81 4.51 -19.23 7.51
C ILE A 81 3.73 -18.55 6.39
N TYR A 82 4.40 -17.71 5.59
CA TYR A 82 3.77 -16.98 4.50
C TYR A 82 3.42 -17.89 3.30
N VAL A 83 4.33 -18.78 2.91
CA VAL A 83 4.20 -19.58 1.68
C VAL A 83 3.52 -20.92 1.90
N VAL A 84 3.67 -21.51 3.09
CA VAL A 84 3.12 -22.84 3.39
C VAL A 84 1.76 -22.70 4.07
N PRO A 85 0.67 -23.05 3.39
CA PRO A 85 -0.66 -22.95 3.98
C PRO A 85 -0.83 -23.96 5.14
N ASP A 86 -1.41 -23.50 6.24
CA ASP A 86 -1.79 -24.34 7.37
C ASP A 86 -3.29 -24.64 7.34
N PHE A 87 -3.63 -25.85 6.95
CA PHE A 87 -5.02 -26.31 6.90
C PHE A 87 -5.53 -26.88 8.23
N LYS A 88 -4.70 -26.88 9.28
CA LYS A 88 -5.11 -27.41 10.60
C LYS A 88 -6.21 -26.54 11.19
N GLY A 89 -7.33 -27.17 11.53
CA GLY A 89 -8.48 -26.46 12.09
C GLY A 89 -9.25 -25.58 11.09
N LEU A 90 -9.06 -25.80 9.78
CA LEU A 90 -9.85 -25.15 8.75
C LEU A 90 -11.25 -25.77 8.72
N THR A 91 -12.24 -25.00 9.15
CA THR A 91 -13.67 -25.36 9.03
C THR A 91 -14.26 -24.74 7.77
N MET A 92 -15.39 -25.25 7.29
CA MET A 92 -16.10 -24.67 6.15
C MET A 92 -16.43 -23.18 6.39
N GLN A 93 -16.83 -22.83 7.60
CA GLN A 93 -17.10 -21.44 7.96
C GLN A 93 -15.85 -20.55 7.85
N LYS A 94 -14.70 -21.00 8.35
CA LYS A 94 -13.43 -20.26 8.20
C LYS A 94 -13.02 -20.13 6.74
N LEU A 95 -13.21 -21.16 5.93
CA LEU A 95 -12.89 -21.12 4.50
C LEU A 95 -13.73 -20.07 3.78
N VAL A 96 -15.05 -20.00 4.07
CA VAL A 96 -15.92 -18.96 3.52
C VAL A 96 -15.47 -17.57 3.95
N THR A 97 -15.12 -17.38 5.23
CA THR A 97 -14.60 -16.09 5.73
C THR A 97 -13.34 -15.67 5.00
N VAL A 98 -12.35 -16.56 4.90
CA VAL A 98 -11.09 -16.30 4.18
C VAL A 98 -11.35 -15.94 2.71
N PHE A 99 -12.28 -16.63 2.06
CA PHE A 99 -12.64 -16.33 0.67
C PHE A 99 -13.29 -14.96 0.52
N VAL A 100 -14.21 -14.60 1.41
CA VAL A 100 -14.86 -13.27 1.40
C VAL A 100 -13.86 -12.16 1.69
N ASP A 101 -12.97 -12.36 2.66
CA ASP A 101 -11.92 -11.39 3.00
C ASP A 101 -10.94 -11.20 1.81
N ALA A 102 -10.55 -12.30 1.15
CA ALA A 102 -9.69 -12.25 -0.03
C ALA A 102 -10.36 -11.53 -1.20
N LEU A 103 -11.65 -11.78 -1.44
CA LEU A 103 -12.41 -11.04 -2.47
C LEU A 103 -12.51 -9.55 -2.12
N GLY A 104 -12.80 -9.21 -0.87
CA GLY A 104 -12.85 -7.81 -0.42
C GLY A 104 -11.52 -7.09 -0.64
N GLN A 105 -10.41 -7.74 -0.31
CA GLN A 105 -9.08 -7.21 -0.54
C GLN A 105 -8.77 -7.05 -2.03
N LEU A 106 -9.15 -8.02 -2.87
CA LEU A 106 -8.96 -7.95 -4.31
C LEU A 106 -9.74 -6.76 -4.92
N PHE A 107 -11.02 -6.60 -4.58
CA PHE A 107 -11.82 -5.47 -5.06
C PHE A 107 -11.23 -4.13 -4.66
N TYR A 108 -10.69 -4.02 -3.45
CA TYR A 108 -10.00 -2.82 -2.99
C TYR A 108 -8.71 -2.56 -3.77
N SER A 109 -7.86 -3.58 -3.94
CA SER A 109 -6.54 -3.47 -4.57
C SER A 109 -6.65 -3.02 -6.03
N ILE A 110 -7.52 -3.65 -6.82
CA ILE A 110 -7.75 -3.29 -8.23
C ILE A 110 -8.80 -2.18 -8.44
N SER A 111 -9.24 -1.54 -7.34
CA SER A 111 -10.17 -0.41 -7.39
C SER A 111 -11.52 -0.70 -8.08
N VAL A 112 -11.98 -1.95 -8.03
CA VAL A 112 -13.30 -2.36 -8.54
C VAL A 112 -14.38 -1.89 -7.57
N ALA A 113 -15.55 -1.56 -8.08
CA ALA A 113 -16.71 -1.05 -7.34
C ALA A 113 -16.55 0.34 -6.68
N MET A 114 -15.40 1.01 -6.83
CA MET A 114 -15.16 2.38 -6.34
C MET A 114 -15.38 3.49 -7.39
N GLY A 115 -15.84 3.15 -8.58
CA GLY A 115 -16.02 4.12 -9.68
C GLY A 115 -14.73 4.53 -10.39
N ILE A 116 -13.56 4.20 -9.84
CA ILE A 116 -12.25 4.60 -10.38
C ILE A 116 -12.03 3.99 -11.76
N MET A 117 -12.29 2.69 -11.92
CA MET A 117 -12.15 1.99 -13.20
C MET A 117 -13.12 2.51 -14.25
N VAL A 118 -14.33 2.95 -13.86
CA VAL A 118 -15.29 3.59 -14.77
C VAL A 118 -14.77 4.94 -15.23
N ALA A 119 -14.30 5.77 -14.31
CA ALA A 119 -13.73 7.09 -14.61
C ALA A 119 -12.52 6.96 -15.56
N TYR A 120 -11.57 6.10 -15.24
CA TYR A 120 -10.39 5.88 -16.09
C TYR A 120 -10.75 5.23 -17.43
N GLY A 121 -11.70 4.31 -17.44
CA GLY A 121 -12.22 3.71 -18.68
C GLY A 121 -12.79 4.73 -19.66
N SER A 122 -13.41 5.81 -19.15
CA SER A 122 -13.94 6.90 -19.98
C SER A 122 -12.84 7.71 -20.68
N TYR A 123 -11.59 7.70 -20.17
CA TYR A 123 -10.46 8.40 -20.76
C TYR A 123 -9.67 7.54 -21.76
N VAL A 124 -9.95 6.24 -21.84
CA VAL A 124 -9.23 5.33 -22.73
C VAL A 124 -9.70 5.54 -24.18
N LYS A 125 -8.75 5.61 -25.11
CA LYS A 125 -9.05 5.73 -26.53
C LYS A 125 -9.74 4.47 -27.06
N LYS A 126 -10.69 4.62 -27.98
CA LYS A 126 -11.47 3.50 -28.56
C LYS A 126 -10.61 2.42 -29.22
N GLU A 127 -9.46 2.81 -29.75
CA GLU A 127 -8.53 1.92 -30.46
C GLU A 127 -7.63 1.12 -29.49
N SER A 128 -7.67 1.40 -28.19
CA SER A 128 -6.82 0.74 -27.19
C SER A 128 -7.26 -0.68 -26.92
N LYS A 129 -6.30 -1.61 -26.86
CA LYS A 129 -6.54 -3.02 -26.51
C LYS A 129 -6.70 -3.16 -24.98
N LEU A 130 -7.94 -2.98 -24.50
CA LEU A 130 -8.25 -3.05 -23.05
C LEU A 130 -7.81 -4.36 -22.39
N MET A 131 -8.00 -5.50 -23.07
CA MET A 131 -7.65 -6.81 -22.51
C MET A 131 -6.16 -6.91 -22.15
N GLY A 132 -5.27 -6.35 -22.99
CA GLY A 132 -3.83 -6.33 -22.68
C GLY A 132 -3.50 -5.51 -21.44
N SER A 133 -4.18 -4.38 -21.25
CA SER A 133 -4.00 -3.54 -20.06
C SER A 133 -4.56 -4.21 -18.80
N ILE A 134 -5.71 -4.87 -18.88
CA ILE A 134 -6.32 -5.60 -17.77
C ILE A 134 -5.40 -6.72 -17.31
N ASN A 135 -4.90 -7.56 -18.23
CA ASN A 135 -3.98 -8.65 -17.89
C ASN A 135 -2.69 -8.13 -17.23
N GLN A 136 -2.15 -7.00 -17.68
CA GLN A 136 -0.98 -6.39 -17.05
C GLN A 136 -1.28 -5.92 -15.63
N ILE A 137 -2.42 -5.27 -15.39
CA ILE A 137 -2.84 -4.83 -14.05
C ILE A 137 -2.91 -6.04 -13.11
N GLU A 138 -3.59 -7.11 -13.53
CA GLU A 138 -3.77 -8.33 -12.74
C GLU A 138 -2.42 -8.98 -12.37
N ILE A 139 -1.52 -9.13 -13.35
CA ILE A 139 -0.19 -9.72 -13.11
C ILE A 139 0.63 -8.86 -12.18
N PHE A 140 0.70 -7.54 -12.40
CA PHE A 140 1.50 -6.65 -11.57
C PHE A 140 0.92 -6.47 -10.17
N ASP A 141 -0.40 -6.39 -10.00
CA ASP A 141 -1.04 -6.32 -8.69
C ASP A 141 -0.71 -7.56 -7.86
N THR A 142 -0.88 -8.75 -8.45
CA THR A 142 -0.55 -10.01 -7.79
C THR A 142 0.94 -10.11 -7.44
N LEU A 143 1.82 -9.75 -8.37
CA LEU A 143 3.27 -9.80 -8.16
C LEU A 143 3.70 -8.86 -7.02
N VAL A 144 3.25 -7.61 -7.04
CA VAL A 144 3.62 -6.62 -6.02
C VAL A 144 3.03 -7.01 -4.66
N ALA A 145 1.80 -7.49 -4.60
CA ALA A 145 1.19 -7.99 -3.37
C ALA A 145 1.99 -9.15 -2.76
N PHE A 146 2.41 -10.11 -3.59
CA PHE A 146 3.25 -11.23 -3.16
C PHE A 146 4.61 -10.76 -2.64
N LEU A 147 5.29 -9.87 -3.37
CA LEU A 147 6.58 -9.31 -2.95
C LEU A 147 6.47 -8.49 -1.67
N ALA A 148 5.40 -7.71 -1.51
CA ALA A 148 5.15 -6.96 -0.28
C ALA A 148 4.94 -7.90 0.92
N GLY A 149 4.20 -8.99 0.74
CA GLY A 149 4.07 -10.03 1.75
C GLY A 149 5.41 -10.69 2.11
N LEU A 150 6.24 -10.98 1.10
CA LEU A 150 7.60 -11.51 1.28
C LEU A 150 8.50 -10.53 2.08
N MET A 151 8.32 -9.24 1.90
CA MET A 151 9.05 -8.21 2.64
C MET A 151 8.56 -8.08 4.10
N ILE A 152 7.25 -8.04 4.30
CA ILE A 152 6.65 -7.68 5.59
C ILE A 152 6.54 -8.88 6.52
N ILE A 153 6.02 -10.03 6.06
CA ILE A 153 5.69 -11.15 6.93
C ILE A 153 6.92 -11.76 7.63
N PRO A 154 8.06 -12.02 6.95
CA PRO A 154 9.27 -12.45 7.62
C PRO A 154 9.76 -11.45 8.66
N ALA A 155 9.75 -10.16 8.34
CA ALA A 155 10.15 -9.10 9.29
C ALA A 155 9.26 -9.06 10.53
N VAL A 156 7.95 -9.13 10.35
CA VAL A 156 6.98 -9.18 11.46
C VAL A 156 7.22 -10.40 12.33
N TYR A 157 7.39 -11.56 11.73
CA TYR A 157 7.65 -12.79 12.49
C TYR A 157 8.91 -12.70 13.34
N VAL A 158 9.99 -12.17 12.76
CA VAL A 158 11.28 -12.00 13.46
C VAL A 158 11.13 -11.08 14.68
N PHE A 159 10.52 -9.91 14.51
CA PHE A 159 10.50 -8.88 15.57
C PHE A 159 9.29 -8.97 16.52
N MET A 160 8.16 -9.48 16.05
CA MET A 160 6.90 -9.45 16.79
C MET A 160 6.29 -10.85 17.01
N GLY A 161 6.82 -11.89 16.37
CA GLY A 161 6.28 -13.23 16.41
C GLY A 161 4.93 -13.38 15.70
N ARG A 162 4.24 -14.49 15.93
CA ARG A 162 2.94 -14.76 15.32
C ARG A 162 1.84 -13.77 15.75
N ASP A 163 1.87 -13.33 17.00
CA ASP A 163 0.88 -12.41 17.55
C ASP A 163 0.93 -11.03 16.85
N GLY A 164 2.11 -10.64 16.39
CA GLY A 164 2.29 -9.40 15.62
C GLY A 164 1.60 -9.38 14.27
N MET A 165 1.23 -10.53 13.71
CA MET A 165 0.61 -10.60 12.37
C MET A 165 -0.79 -10.00 12.29
N SER A 166 -1.44 -9.78 13.42
CA SER A 166 -2.75 -9.10 13.52
C SER A 166 -2.65 -7.57 13.72
N ALA A 167 -1.45 -7.01 13.67
CA ALA A 167 -1.22 -5.61 14.04
C ALA A 167 -1.69 -4.56 13.00
N GLY A 168 -2.35 -4.97 11.90
CA GLY A 168 -2.85 -4.04 10.88
C GLY A 168 -1.75 -3.12 10.33
N PRO A 169 -1.92 -1.78 10.36
CA PRO A 169 -0.90 -0.83 9.88
C PRO A 169 0.45 -0.94 10.58
N GLY A 170 0.50 -1.47 11.80
CA GLY A 170 1.72 -1.76 12.53
C GLY A 170 2.63 -2.76 11.84
N LEU A 171 2.09 -3.65 10.99
CA LEU A 171 2.87 -4.57 10.17
C LEU A 171 3.93 -3.83 9.36
N MET A 172 3.58 -2.72 8.78
CA MET A 172 4.48 -1.90 7.95
C MET A 172 5.22 -0.84 8.77
N PHE A 173 4.49 -0.04 9.55
CA PHE A 173 5.05 1.15 10.21
C PHE A 173 5.82 0.86 11.50
N ILE A 174 5.73 -0.34 12.06
CA ILE A 174 6.51 -0.77 13.22
C ILE A 174 7.62 -1.73 12.81
N SER A 175 7.30 -2.75 11.98
CA SER A 175 8.26 -3.81 11.65
C SER A 175 9.33 -3.36 10.67
N LEU A 176 8.99 -2.63 9.61
CA LEU A 176 9.99 -2.20 8.63
C LEU A 176 11.04 -1.22 9.18
N PRO A 177 10.71 -0.23 10.03
CA PRO A 177 11.74 0.56 10.69
C PRO A 177 12.74 -0.27 11.51
N LYS A 178 12.30 -1.40 12.11
CA LYS A 178 13.21 -2.32 12.80
C LYS A 178 14.13 -3.02 11.80
N VAL A 179 13.62 -3.45 10.64
CA VAL A 179 14.44 -4.00 9.56
C VAL A 179 15.50 -2.99 9.10
N PHE A 180 15.11 -1.75 8.88
CA PHE A 180 16.04 -0.69 8.46
C PHE A 180 17.12 -0.43 9.52
N ASN A 181 16.78 -0.44 10.80
CA ASN A 181 17.77 -0.32 11.88
C ASN A 181 18.82 -1.45 11.84
N GLU A 182 18.42 -2.68 11.52
CA GLU A 182 19.35 -3.81 11.37
C GLU A 182 20.27 -3.67 10.14
N MET A 183 19.88 -2.87 9.15
CA MET A 183 20.72 -2.54 7.99
C MET A 183 21.79 -1.47 8.30
N GLY A 184 21.78 -0.88 9.50
CA GLY A 184 22.67 0.21 9.88
C GLY A 184 22.50 1.47 9.04
N ILE A 185 23.59 2.18 8.71
CA ILE A 185 23.56 3.46 7.97
C ILE A 185 22.87 3.33 6.61
N ALA A 186 23.03 2.21 5.93
CA ALA A 186 22.32 1.95 4.67
C ALA A 186 20.82 1.91 4.87
N GLY A 187 20.35 1.43 6.03
CA GLY A 187 18.94 1.34 6.37
C GLY A 187 18.26 2.69 6.51
N ASP A 188 18.95 3.69 7.03
CA ASP A 188 18.40 5.06 7.14
C ASP A 188 18.07 5.62 5.76
N ILE A 189 18.98 5.45 4.79
CA ILE A 189 18.81 5.91 3.41
C ILE A 189 17.71 5.12 2.70
N VAL A 190 17.76 3.79 2.79
CA VAL A 190 16.77 2.89 2.18
C VAL A 190 15.38 3.15 2.77
N GLY A 191 15.28 3.29 4.08
CA GLY A 191 14.03 3.58 4.78
C GLY A 191 13.43 4.92 4.37
N LEU A 192 14.26 5.98 4.29
CA LEU A 192 13.80 7.29 3.82
C LEU A 192 13.25 7.22 2.40
N ILE A 193 14.00 6.62 1.47
CA ILE A 193 13.58 6.48 0.06
C ILE A 193 12.31 5.63 -0.02
N PHE A 194 12.26 4.51 0.69
CA PHE A 194 11.10 3.62 0.71
C PHE A 194 9.84 4.35 1.17
N PHE A 195 9.86 5.00 2.34
CA PHE A 195 8.68 5.69 2.84
C PHE A 195 8.29 6.91 2.00
N MET A 196 9.24 7.61 1.39
CA MET A 196 8.91 8.67 0.43
C MET A 196 8.17 8.14 -0.79
N ILE A 197 8.62 7.02 -1.37
CA ILE A 197 7.95 6.41 -2.53
C ILE A 197 6.58 5.86 -2.13
N VAL A 198 6.45 5.24 -0.95
CA VAL A 198 5.17 4.78 -0.42
C VAL A 198 4.19 5.93 -0.21
N ALA A 199 4.65 7.05 0.35
CA ALA A 199 3.84 8.26 0.50
C ALA A 199 3.37 8.78 -0.87
N PHE A 200 4.25 8.79 -1.88
CA PHE A 200 3.89 9.16 -3.25
C PHE A 200 2.86 8.19 -3.85
N ALA A 201 3.04 6.87 -3.66
CA ALA A 201 2.07 5.86 -4.09
C ALA A 201 0.70 6.06 -3.43
N ALA A 202 0.67 6.41 -2.14
CA ALA A 202 -0.56 6.74 -1.44
C ALA A 202 -1.26 7.98 -2.05
N VAL A 203 -0.50 9.03 -2.37
CA VAL A 203 -1.06 10.23 -3.04
C VAL A 203 -1.66 9.88 -4.40
N THR A 204 -1.01 9.04 -5.21
CA THR A 204 -1.57 8.64 -6.52
C THR A 204 -2.89 7.89 -6.38
N SER A 205 -3.02 7.04 -5.36
CA SER A 205 -4.27 6.33 -5.05
C SER A 205 -5.38 7.30 -4.61
N SER A 206 -5.06 8.25 -3.73
CA SER A 206 -6.02 9.27 -3.28
C SER A 206 -6.48 10.18 -4.40
N VAL A 207 -5.58 10.55 -5.32
CA VAL A 207 -5.93 11.31 -6.52
C VAL A 207 -6.90 10.52 -7.40
N SER A 208 -6.71 9.21 -7.54
CA SER A 208 -7.60 8.35 -8.33
C SER A 208 -9.02 8.31 -7.74
N ILE A 209 -9.13 8.19 -6.42
CA ILE A 209 -10.42 8.21 -5.71
C ILE A 209 -11.10 9.58 -5.88
N MET A 210 -10.37 10.66 -5.64
CA MET A 210 -10.89 12.02 -5.76
C MET A 210 -11.31 12.33 -7.20
N GLU A 211 -10.54 11.89 -8.21
CA GLU A 211 -10.86 12.07 -9.63
C GLU A 211 -12.16 11.37 -10.02
N ALA A 212 -12.42 10.17 -9.51
CA ALA A 212 -13.67 9.45 -9.77
C ALA A 212 -14.89 10.24 -9.29
N ILE A 213 -14.80 10.88 -8.12
CA ILE A 213 -15.87 11.72 -7.56
C ILE A 213 -15.98 13.03 -8.34
N VAL A 214 -14.85 13.70 -8.59
CA VAL A 214 -14.82 15.00 -9.30
C VAL A 214 -15.36 14.84 -10.73
N SER A 215 -14.97 13.79 -11.46
CA SER A 215 -15.49 13.53 -12.81
C SER A 215 -17.01 13.32 -12.80
N SER A 216 -17.52 12.57 -11.83
CA SER A 216 -18.97 12.35 -11.66
C SER A 216 -19.73 13.64 -11.41
N LEU A 217 -19.17 14.57 -10.59
CA LEU A 217 -19.76 15.88 -10.34
C LEU A 217 -19.74 16.78 -11.58
N ILE A 218 -18.64 16.74 -12.36
CA ILE A 218 -18.54 17.47 -13.61
C ILE A 218 -19.58 16.98 -14.59
N ASP A 219 -19.72 15.68 -14.78
CA ASP A 219 -20.68 15.09 -15.73
C ASP A 219 -22.14 15.35 -15.32
N ARG A 220 -22.43 15.25 -14.02
CA ARG A 220 -23.82 15.42 -13.51
C ARG A 220 -24.27 16.86 -13.47
N PHE A 221 -23.38 17.78 -13.01
CA PHE A 221 -23.74 19.16 -12.70
C PHE A 221 -23.14 20.18 -13.65
N HIS A 222 -22.31 19.75 -14.59
CA HIS A 222 -21.55 20.61 -15.51
C HIS A 222 -20.70 21.66 -14.79
N TRP A 223 -20.21 21.34 -13.59
CA TRP A 223 -19.36 22.23 -12.82
C TRP A 223 -17.94 22.26 -13.33
N SER A 224 -17.23 23.36 -13.08
CA SER A 224 -15.79 23.39 -13.38
C SER A 224 -15.03 22.42 -12.48
N ARG A 225 -13.96 21.84 -13.00
CA ARG A 225 -13.05 20.94 -12.26
C ARG A 225 -12.63 21.52 -10.90
N ARG A 226 -12.26 22.82 -10.89
CA ARG A 226 -11.83 23.52 -9.68
C ARG A 226 -12.93 23.55 -8.62
N LYS A 227 -14.15 23.88 -9.02
CA LYS A 227 -15.31 23.92 -8.10
C LYS A 227 -15.60 22.53 -7.52
N SER A 228 -15.62 21.51 -8.38
CA SER A 228 -15.87 20.12 -7.95
C SER A 228 -14.78 19.60 -7.02
N ALA A 229 -13.50 19.86 -7.33
CA ALA A 229 -12.39 19.42 -6.48
C ALA A 229 -12.39 20.12 -5.11
N ILE A 230 -12.66 21.43 -5.03
CA ILE A 230 -12.78 22.14 -3.74
C ILE A 230 -13.90 21.55 -2.92
N LEU A 231 -15.07 21.31 -3.52
CA LEU A 231 -16.22 20.75 -2.78
C LEU A 231 -15.92 19.36 -2.19
N VAL A 232 -15.18 18.53 -2.93
CA VAL A 232 -14.83 17.17 -2.46
C VAL A 232 -13.74 17.20 -1.38
N THR A 233 -12.96 18.27 -1.29
CA THR A 233 -11.87 18.40 -0.32
C THR A 233 -12.35 18.89 1.04
N VAL A 234 -13.44 19.66 1.09
CA VAL A 234 -14.06 20.26 2.30
C VAL A 234 -15.11 19.33 2.87
#